data_ce9d673deea54edce4e90fc3ff86030c
#
_entry.id   ce9d673deea54edce4e90fc3ff86030c
#
_cell.length_a   1.000
_cell.length_b   1.000
_cell.length_c   1.000
_cell.angle_alpha   90.00
_cell.angle_beta   90.00
_cell.angle_gamma   90.00
#
_symmetry.space_group_name_H-M   'P 1'
#
loop_
_entity.id
_entity.type
_entity.pdbx_description
1 polymer ?
#
loop_
_entity_poly.entity_id
_entity_poly.type
_entity_poly.pdbx_seq_one_letter_code
_entity_poly.pdbx_strand_id
1 'polypeptide(L)'
;MRAEANANGRSPTNAALALADWNVAITNVPRSMLSLPEALVLMRIRWQIELLFKLWKSHGRVDEWRTTNPTRILCEVYAKLIGLVFQQWILAASSWADPERSLFKAAMIVASYAAELASAHPCVDQLERVLSSVARVIQRLARTQKRHNPPTTTQRLLEVEAAPK
;
A
#
# COMPACT_ATOMS: atom_id res chain seq x y z
N MET A 1 -4.03 -16.35 -15.59
CA MET A 1 -3.82 -17.80 -15.85
C MET A 1 -3.80 -18.17 -17.34
N ARG A 2 -4.88 -17.99 -18.15
CA ARG A 2 -4.81 -18.35 -19.59
C ARG A 2 -3.72 -17.61 -20.37
N ALA A 3 -3.57 -16.30 -20.13
CA ALA A 3 -2.54 -15.48 -20.78
C ALA A 3 -1.11 -15.88 -20.39
N GLU A 4 -0.86 -16.17 -19.11
CA GLU A 4 0.43 -16.63 -18.62
C GLU A 4 0.78 -18.05 -19.05
N ALA A 5 -0.22 -18.95 -19.10
CA ALA A 5 -0.03 -20.31 -19.59
C ALA A 5 0.33 -20.31 -21.09
N ASN A 6 -0.33 -19.47 -21.88
CA ASN A 6 -0.01 -19.31 -23.30
C ASN A 6 1.39 -18.72 -23.54
N ALA A 7 1.82 -17.78 -22.71
CA ALA A 7 3.18 -17.21 -22.75
C ALA A 7 4.26 -18.28 -22.44
N ASN A 8 3.92 -19.30 -21.64
CA ASN A 8 4.82 -20.40 -21.27
C ASN A 8 4.64 -21.66 -22.12
N GLY A 9 3.86 -21.60 -23.22
CA GLY A 9 3.63 -22.74 -24.13
C GLY A 9 2.86 -23.90 -23.49
N ARG A 10 2.13 -23.68 -22.37
CA ARG A 10 1.34 -24.69 -21.68
C ARG A 10 -0.14 -24.36 -21.75
N SER A 11 -0.97 -25.29 -22.22
CA SER A 11 -2.42 -25.16 -22.13
C SER A 11 -2.87 -25.61 -20.74
N PRO A 12 -3.57 -24.75 -19.96
CA PRO A 12 -4.09 -25.14 -18.65
C PRO A 12 -5.16 -26.23 -18.82
N THR A 13 -5.16 -27.23 -17.96
CA THR A 13 -6.20 -28.26 -17.93
C THR A 13 -7.53 -27.66 -17.47
N ASN A 14 -8.68 -28.27 -17.88
CA ASN A 14 -10.00 -27.82 -17.43
C ASN A 14 -10.13 -27.87 -15.90
N ALA A 15 -9.50 -28.82 -15.22
CA ALA A 15 -9.45 -28.88 -13.77
C ALA A 15 -8.69 -27.68 -13.16
N ALA A 16 -7.56 -27.29 -13.73
CA ALA A 16 -6.80 -26.11 -13.30
C ALA A 16 -7.57 -24.80 -13.53
N LEU A 17 -8.34 -24.72 -14.61
CA LEU A 17 -9.21 -23.56 -14.88
C LEU A 17 -10.37 -23.49 -13.88
N ALA A 18 -11.01 -24.63 -13.57
CA ALA A 18 -12.08 -24.70 -12.56
C ALA A 18 -11.58 -24.29 -11.17
N LEU A 19 -10.38 -24.73 -10.77
CA LEU A 19 -9.75 -24.32 -9.50
C LEU A 19 -9.42 -22.82 -9.45
N ALA A 20 -9.14 -22.19 -10.61
CA ALA A 20 -8.82 -20.77 -10.64
C ALA A 20 -10.01 -19.85 -10.32
N ASP A 21 -11.23 -20.35 -10.39
CA ASP A 21 -12.46 -19.62 -10.04
C ASP A 21 -12.75 -19.66 -8.53
N TRP A 22 -11.97 -20.44 -7.77
CA TRP A 22 -12.15 -20.62 -6.32
C TRP A 22 -11.07 -19.88 -5.54
N ASN A 23 -11.50 -19.22 -4.47
CA ASN A 23 -10.62 -18.74 -3.41
C ASN A 23 -10.75 -19.67 -2.20
N VAL A 24 -9.68 -20.41 -1.89
CA VAL A 24 -9.65 -21.30 -0.72
C VAL A 24 -8.99 -20.57 0.44
N ALA A 25 -9.71 -20.41 1.53
CA ALA A 25 -9.20 -19.84 2.77
C ALA A 25 -9.36 -20.88 3.88
N ILE A 26 -8.30 -21.06 4.68
CA ILE A 26 -8.31 -21.92 5.87
C ILE A 26 -8.18 -21.01 7.09
N THR A 27 -9.08 -21.15 8.04
CA THR A 27 -9.06 -20.40 9.30
C THR A 27 -9.42 -21.33 10.47
N ASN A 28 -8.84 -21.07 11.62
CA ASN A 28 -9.20 -21.70 12.92
C ASN A 28 -10.22 -20.87 13.70
N VAL A 29 -10.67 -19.73 13.15
CA VAL A 29 -11.69 -18.87 13.76
C VAL A 29 -13.06 -19.47 13.50
N PRO A 30 -13.90 -19.68 14.53
CA PRO A 30 -15.25 -20.22 14.39
C PRO A 30 -16.15 -19.27 13.59
N ARG A 31 -17.11 -19.81 12.85
CA ARG A 31 -18.06 -19.04 12.03
C ARG A 31 -18.89 -18.02 12.80
N SER A 32 -19.07 -18.23 14.10
CA SER A 32 -19.76 -17.29 14.99
C SER A 32 -18.97 -16.00 15.24
N MET A 33 -17.65 -16.04 15.06
CA MET A 33 -16.76 -14.89 15.24
C MET A 33 -16.32 -14.24 13.92
N LEU A 34 -16.35 -14.98 12.80
CA LEU A 34 -15.91 -14.53 11.50
C LEU A 34 -16.81 -15.11 10.41
N SER A 35 -17.68 -14.30 9.85
CA SER A 35 -18.51 -14.69 8.72
C SER A 35 -17.70 -14.81 7.43
N LEU A 36 -18.23 -15.50 6.42
CA LEU A 36 -17.57 -15.65 5.12
C LEU A 36 -17.29 -14.30 4.43
N PRO A 37 -18.22 -13.33 4.38
CA PRO A 37 -17.96 -12.01 3.83
C PRO A 37 -16.80 -11.28 4.54
N GLU A 38 -16.78 -11.29 5.88
CA GLU A 38 -15.69 -10.71 6.68
C GLU A 38 -14.34 -11.38 6.38
N ALA A 39 -14.31 -12.71 6.30
CA ALA A 39 -13.10 -13.46 5.96
C ALA A 39 -12.55 -13.07 4.58
N LEU A 40 -13.41 -12.90 3.57
CA LEU A 40 -13.02 -12.48 2.23
C LEU A 40 -12.46 -11.05 2.22
N VAL A 41 -13.02 -10.16 3.04
CA VAL A 41 -12.52 -8.79 3.20
C VAL A 41 -11.16 -8.80 3.88
N LEU A 42 -10.97 -9.58 4.96
CA LEU A 42 -9.68 -9.71 5.64
C LEU A 42 -8.58 -10.26 4.71
N MET A 43 -8.91 -11.24 3.87
CA MET A 43 -7.97 -11.73 2.85
C MET A 43 -7.54 -10.62 1.87
N ARG A 44 -8.45 -9.71 1.50
CA ARG A 44 -8.13 -8.57 0.64
C ARG A 44 -7.28 -7.51 1.36
N ILE A 45 -7.54 -7.28 2.65
CA ILE A 45 -6.73 -6.37 3.48
C ILE A 45 -5.29 -6.88 3.58
N ARG A 46 -5.08 -8.19 3.72
CA ARG A 46 -3.73 -8.78 3.72
C ARG A 46 -2.92 -8.38 2.48
N TRP A 47 -3.57 -8.29 1.32
CA TRP A 47 -2.93 -7.83 0.09
C TRP A 47 -2.41 -6.39 0.17
N GLN A 48 -2.98 -5.54 1.03
CA GLN A 48 -2.48 -4.17 1.25
C GLN A 48 -1.07 -4.17 1.85
N ILE A 49 -0.74 -5.16 2.66
CA ILE A 49 0.62 -5.33 3.22
C ILE A 49 1.62 -5.61 2.09
N GLU A 50 1.26 -6.47 1.15
CA GLU A 50 2.10 -6.76 -0.01
C GLU A 50 2.30 -5.52 -0.90
N LEU A 51 1.25 -4.71 -1.08
CA LEU A 51 1.34 -3.43 -1.79
C LEU A 51 2.25 -2.43 -1.07
N LEU A 52 2.25 -2.41 0.26
CA LEU A 52 3.15 -1.59 1.06
C LEU A 52 4.61 -2.01 0.86
N PHE A 53 4.93 -3.30 0.95
CA PHE A 53 6.26 -3.80 0.66
C PHE A 53 6.69 -3.52 -0.78
N LYS A 54 5.79 -3.65 -1.74
CA LYS A 54 6.05 -3.30 -3.12
C LYS A 54 6.36 -1.80 -3.28
N LEU A 55 5.64 -0.95 -2.56
CA LEU A 55 5.91 0.48 -2.52
C LEU A 55 7.32 0.77 -1.96
N TRP A 56 7.69 0.11 -0.86
CA TRP A 56 9.00 0.26 -0.24
C TRP A 56 10.15 -0.18 -1.16
N LYS A 57 9.98 -1.29 -1.87
CA LYS A 57 10.95 -1.75 -2.86
C LYS A 57 11.05 -0.80 -4.06
N SER A 58 9.92 -0.48 -4.67
CA SER A 58 9.90 0.29 -5.92
C SER A 58 10.29 1.76 -5.75
N HIS A 59 9.94 2.38 -4.61
CA HIS A 59 10.19 3.82 -4.36
C HIS A 59 11.20 4.05 -3.25
N GLY A 60 11.19 3.25 -2.21
CA GLY A 60 12.17 3.33 -1.12
C GLY A 60 13.51 2.73 -1.49
N ARG A 61 13.57 1.92 -2.55
CA ARG A 61 14.79 1.22 -3.01
C ARG A 61 15.56 0.56 -1.88
N VAL A 62 14.84 -0.08 -0.96
CA VAL A 62 15.41 -0.65 0.27
C VAL A 62 16.37 -1.78 -0.04
N ASP A 63 16.17 -2.46 -1.16
CA ASP A 63 16.98 -3.57 -1.67
C ASP A 63 18.07 -3.14 -2.66
N GLU A 64 18.26 -1.84 -2.87
CA GLU A 64 19.34 -1.30 -3.71
C GLU A 64 20.37 -0.58 -2.83
N TRP A 65 21.66 -0.85 -3.02
CA TRP A 65 22.77 -0.17 -2.34
C TRP A 65 23.90 0.15 -3.31
N ARG A 66 24.68 1.18 -2.98
CA ARG A 66 25.73 1.72 -3.86
C ARG A 66 27.13 1.23 -3.53
N THR A 67 27.28 0.34 -2.56
CA THR A 67 28.57 -0.10 -2.04
C THR A 67 28.55 -1.60 -1.79
N THR A 68 29.74 -2.22 -1.79
CA THR A 68 29.94 -3.63 -1.41
C THR A 68 30.38 -3.79 0.05
N ASN A 69 30.62 -2.68 0.77
CA ASN A 69 31.00 -2.71 2.18
C ASN A 69 29.78 -3.00 3.06
N PRO A 70 29.77 -4.11 3.84
CA PRO A 70 28.62 -4.53 4.62
C PRO A 70 28.13 -3.48 5.62
N THR A 71 29.04 -2.77 6.29
CA THR A 71 28.69 -1.74 7.28
C THR A 71 28.01 -0.56 6.60
N ARG A 72 28.51 -0.12 5.44
CA ARG A 72 27.88 0.96 4.67
C ARG A 72 26.53 0.54 4.11
N ILE A 73 26.38 -0.73 3.68
CA ILE A 73 25.08 -1.27 3.25
C ILE A 73 24.06 -1.16 4.39
N LEU A 74 24.45 -1.59 5.60
CA LEU A 74 23.56 -1.49 6.77
C LEU A 74 23.18 -0.04 7.07
N CYS A 75 24.12 0.89 7.07
CA CYS A 75 23.84 2.32 7.26
C CYS A 75 22.84 2.84 6.21
N GLU A 76 23.03 2.48 4.93
CA GLU A 76 22.15 2.90 3.85
C GLU A 76 20.74 2.31 4.00
N VAL A 77 20.63 1.03 4.35
CA VAL A 77 19.35 0.36 4.61
C VAL A 77 18.62 1.01 5.78
N TYR A 78 19.30 1.23 6.92
CA TYR A 78 18.67 1.90 8.07
C TYR A 78 18.23 3.33 7.74
N ALA A 79 19.03 4.10 7.02
CA ALA A 79 18.65 5.45 6.61
C ALA A 79 17.38 5.45 5.74
N LYS A 80 17.27 4.51 4.79
CA LYS A 80 16.08 4.32 3.96
C LYS A 80 14.87 3.91 4.79
N LEU A 81 15.02 2.97 5.73
CA LEU A 81 13.94 2.54 6.62
C LEU A 81 13.43 3.69 7.49
N ILE A 82 14.33 4.49 8.06
CA ILE A 82 13.97 5.69 8.84
C ILE A 82 13.20 6.67 7.93
N GLY A 83 13.68 6.95 6.73
CA GLY A 83 12.99 7.80 5.75
C GLY A 83 11.57 7.29 5.43
N LEU A 84 11.39 5.97 5.29
CA LEU A 84 10.08 5.37 5.06
C LEU A 84 9.15 5.50 6.27
N VAL A 85 9.68 5.42 7.51
CA VAL A 85 8.88 5.66 8.73
C VAL A 85 8.39 7.11 8.76
N PHE A 86 9.26 8.09 8.52
CA PHE A 86 8.85 9.49 8.40
C PHE A 86 7.81 9.70 7.30
N GLN A 87 8.01 9.11 6.14
CA GLN A 87 7.02 9.14 5.06
C GLN A 87 5.66 8.62 5.52
N GLN A 88 5.62 7.48 6.23
CA GLN A 88 4.37 6.92 6.74
C GLN A 88 3.70 7.81 7.78
N TRP A 89 4.45 8.46 8.65
CA TRP A 89 3.88 9.43 9.60
C TRP A 89 3.24 10.63 8.90
N ILE A 90 3.90 11.19 7.88
CA ILE A 90 3.32 12.28 7.09
C ILE A 90 2.05 11.82 6.37
N LEU A 91 2.05 10.61 5.80
CA LEU A 91 0.88 10.04 5.15
C LEU A 91 -0.27 9.79 6.13
N ALA A 92 0.02 9.26 7.32
CA ALA A 92 -0.98 9.05 8.36
C ALA A 92 -1.59 10.40 8.81
N ALA A 93 -0.77 11.40 9.06
CA ALA A 93 -1.25 12.71 9.47
C ALA A 93 -2.07 13.45 8.40
N SER A 94 -1.78 13.22 7.11
CA SER A 94 -2.39 13.98 5.99
C SER A 94 -3.54 13.29 5.28
N SER A 95 -3.66 11.96 5.39
CA SER A 95 -4.57 11.19 4.53
C SER A 95 -5.32 10.03 5.19
N TRP A 96 -5.09 9.78 6.48
CA TRP A 96 -5.68 8.63 7.17
C TRP A 96 -7.23 8.60 7.13
N ALA A 97 -7.86 9.75 7.19
CA ALA A 97 -9.32 9.88 7.23
C ALA A 97 -9.99 9.80 5.84
N ASP A 98 -9.23 9.73 4.75
CA ASP A 98 -9.81 9.76 3.39
C ASP A 98 -9.57 8.44 2.65
N PRO A 99 -10.58 7.56 2.58
CA PRO A 99 -10.48 6.25 1.95
C PRO A 99 -10.31 6.30 0.43
N GLU A 100 -10.59 7.43 -0.20
CA GLU A 100 -10.44 7.62 -1.65
C GLU A 100 -9.01 8.01 -2.06
N ARG A 101 -8.06 8.04 -1.11
CA ARG A 101 -6.68 8.41 -1.41
C ARG A 101 -5.83 7.25 -1.86
N SER A 102 -5.00 7.52 -2.85
CA SER A 102 -3.97 6.62 -3.31
C SER A 102 -2.71 6.80 -2.45
N LEU A 103 -2.43 5.85 -1.57
CA LEU A 103 -1.20 5.84 -0.77
C LEU A 103 0.06 5.91 -1.66
N PHE A 104 0.01 5.28 -2.83
CA PHE A 104 1.09 5.33 -3.80
C PHE A 104 1.37 6.75 -4.30
N LYS A 105 0.34 7.47 -4.77
CA LYS A 105 0.49 8.85 -5.22
C LYS A 105 0.91 9.78 -4.09
N ALA A 106 0.34 9.58 -2.89
CA ALA A 106 0.69 10.35 -1.72
C ALA A 106 2.15 10.14 -1.31
N ALA A 107 2.65 8.90 -1.34
CA ALA A 107 4.06 8.59 -1.07
C ALA A 107 5.01 9.27 -2.07
N MET A 108 4.63 9.29 -3.36
CA MET A 108 5.39 10.00 -4.40
C MET A 108 5.46 11.51 -4.15
N ILE A 109 4.35 12.11 -3.70
CA ILE A 109 4.30 13.53 -3.34
C ILE A 109 5.23 13.79 -2.16
N VAL A 110 5.16 13.01 -1.07
CA VAL A 110 6.07 13.18 0.08
C VAL A 110 7.53 13.07 -0.36
N ALA A 111 7.86 12.08 -1.20
CA ALA A 111 9.21 11.90 -1.72
C ALA A 111 9.68 13.10 -2.55
N SER A 112 8.80 13.75 -3.32
CA SER A 112 9.17 14.95 -4.09
C SER A 112 9.50 16.17 -3.22
N TYR A 113 8.99 16.22 -1.99
CA TYR A 113 9.28 17.26 -1.00
C TYR A 113 10.43 16.91 -0.04
N ALA A 114 11.12 15.78 -0.23
CA ALA A 114 12.14 15.30 0.71
C ALA A 114 13.26 16.32 0.96
N ALA A 115 13.74 17.04 -0.07
CA ALA A 115 14.77 18.06 0.05
C ALA A 115 14.28 19.28 0.85
N GLU A 116 13.05 19.73 0.60
CA GLU A 116 12.44 20.86 1.32
C GLU A 116 12.20 20.52 2.78
N LEU A 117 11.69 19.29 3.07
CA LEU A 117 11.50 18.78 4.42
C LEU A 117 12.83 18.69 5.18
N ALA A 118 13.88 18.19 4.55
CA ALA A 118 15.21 18.13 5.14
C ALA A 118 15.78 19.52 5.44
N SER A 119 15.59 20.48 4.55
CA SER A 119 16.04 21.87 4.74
C SER A 119 15.23 22.61 5.80
N ALA A 120 13.96 22.30 5.94
CA ALA A 120 13.06 22.92 6.92
C ALA A 120 13.21 22.32 8.34
N HIS A 121 13.77 21.13 8.48
CA HIS A 121 13.87 20.39 9.77
C HIS A 121 14.45 21.21 10.94
N PRO A 122 15.44 22.09 10.76
CA PRO A 122 15.99 22.87 11.89
C PRO A 122 15.04 23.94 12.43
N CYS A 123 14.01 24.33 11.68
CA CYS A 123 13.09 25.41 12.03
C CYS A 123 11.64 24.90 12.02
N VAL A 124 11.01 24.88 13.22
CA VAL A 124 9.64 24.36 13.38
C VAL A 124 8.63 25.07 12.48
N ASP A 125 8.68 26.41 12.40
CA ASP A 125 7.75 27.19 11.59
C ASP A 125 7.90 26.91 10.08
N GLN A 126 9.12 26.65 9.63
CA GLN A 126 9.37 26.26 8.22
C GLN A 126 8.88 24.84 7.96
N LEU A 127 9.16 23.92 8.87
CA LEU A 127 8.70 22.53 8.78
C LEU A 127 7.17 22.46 8.72
N GLU A 128 6.47 23.20 9.58
CA GLU A 128 5.01 23.27 9.58
C GLU A 128 4.43 23.79 8.26
N ARG A 129 5.05 24.84 7.69
CA ARG A 129 4.66 25.36 6.37
C ARG A 129 4.84 24.33 5.25
N VAL A 130 5.97 23.60 5.24
CA VAL A 130 6.22 22.57 4.23
C VAL A 130 5.25 21.41 4.41
N LEU A 131 5.03 20.93 5.64
CA LEU A 131 4.07 19.85 5.93
C LEU A 131 2.63 20.24 5.52
N SER A 132 2.23 21.48 5.80
CA SER A 132 0.92 22.00 5.37
C SER A 132 0.79 22.04 3.84
N SER A 133 1.87 22.38 3.14
CA SER A 133 1.91 22.35 1.68
C SER A 133 1.81 20.93 1.13
N VAL A 134 2.58 20.00 1.69
CA VAL A 134 2.52 18.58 1.35
C VAL A 134 1.11 18.03 1.55
N ALA A 135 0.49 18.28 2.70
CA ALA A 135 -0.87 17.83 3.00
C ALA A 135 -1.88 18.37 1.98
N ARG A 136 -1.78 19.63 1.61
CA ARG A 136 -2.64 20.28 0.61
C ARG A 136 -2.48 19.65 -0.79
N VAL A 137 -1.24 19.37 -1.19
CA VAL A 137 -0.95 18.72 -2.48
C VAL A 137 -1.46 17.28 -2.49
N ILE A 138 -1.26 16.54 -1.41
CA ILE A 138 -1.83 15.19 -1.24
C ILE A 138 -3.35 15.27 -1.37
N GLN A 139 -4.00 16.21 -0.72
CA GLN A 139 -5.45 16.41 -0.80
C GLN A 139 -5.96 16.63 -2.22
N ARG A 140 -5.23 17.32 -3.04
CA ARG A 140 -5.63 17.63 -4.43
C ARG A 140 -5.29 16.52 -5.42
N LEU A 141 -4.11 15.94 -5.32
CA LEU A 141 -3.53 15.10 -6.40
C LEU A 141 -3.53 13.60 -6.07
N ALA A 142 -3.55 13.22 -4.80
CA ALA A 142 -3.45 11.81 -4.42
C ALA A 142 -4.78 11.05 -4.47
N ARG A 143 -5.71 11.42 -5.32
CA ARG A 143 -6.99 10.70 -5.44
C ARG A 143 -6.83 9.38 -6.19
N THR A 144 -7.52 8.36 -5.71
CA THR A 144 -7.68 7.11 -6.45
C THR A 144 -8.54 7.36 -7.70
N GLN A 145 -8.18 6.74 -8.81
CA GLN A 145 -9.08 6.72 -9.95
C GLN A 145 -10.27 5.82 -9.61
N LYS A 146 -11.49 6.33 -9.79
CA LYS A 146 -12.71 5.52 -9.65
C LYS A 146 -12.65 4.38 -10.66
N ARG A 147 -12.51 3.16 -10.16
CA ARG A 147 -12.64 1.96 -10.99
C ARG A 147 -14.11 1.60 -11.06
N HIS A 148 -14.65 1.45 -12.27
CA HIS A 148 -16.05 1.04 -12.45
C HIS A 148 -16.29 -0.41 -12.00
N ASN A 149 -15.26 -1.28 -12.00
CA ASN A 149 -15.36 -2.66 -11.53
C ASN A 149 -13.93 -3.24 -11.32
N PRO A 150 -13.65 -4.00 -10.29
CA PRO A 150 -14.45 -4.33 -9.12
C PRO A 150 -14.41 -3.24 -8.03
N PRO A 151 -15.35 -3.26 -7.04
CA PRO A 151 -15.36 -2.28 -5.95
C PRO A 151 -14.05 -2.32 -5.15
N THR A 152 -13.65 -1.17 -4.63
CA THR A 152 -12.43 -1.03 -3.81
C THR A 152 -12.56 -1.81 -2.51
N THR A 153 -11.42 -2.11 -1.87
CA THR A 153 -11.43 -2.79 -0.55
C THR A 153 -12.19 -1.99 0.49
N THR A 154 -12.09 -0.65 0.45
CA THR A 154 -12.82 0.25 1.36
C THR A 154 -14.32 0.20 1.14
N GLN A 155 -14.79 0.21 -0.12
CA GLN A 155 -16.21 0.05 -0.43
C GLN A 155 -16.76 -1.27 0.11
N ARG A 156 -16.02 -2.36 -0.03
CA ARG A 156 -16.45 -3.65 0.52
C ARG A 156 -16.42 -3.71 2.05
N LEU A 157 -15.49 -3.02 2.70
CA LEU A 157 -15.50 -2.89 4.16
C LEU A 157 -16.77 -2.19 4.65
N LEU A 158 -17.13 -1.08 4.01
CA LEU A 158 -18.34 -0.34 4.32
C LEU A 158 -19.62 -1.17 4.07
N GLU A 159 -19.64 -1.97 3.00
CA GLU A 159 -20.74 -2.89 2.70
C GLU A 159 -20.90 -3.96 3.79
N VAL A 160 -19.81 -4.53 4.30
CA VAL A 160 -19.82 -5.53 5.37
C VAL A 160 -20.22 -4.91 6.71
N GLU A 161 -19.75 -3.69 7.00
CA GLU A 161 -20.10 -2.96 8.22
C GLU A 161 -21.61 -2.55 8.26
N ALA A 162 -22.17 -2.23 7.09
CA ALA A 162 -23.57 -1.88 6.94
C ALA A 162 -24.54 -3.09 6.88
N ALA A 163 -24.02 -4.32 6.74
CA ALA A 163 -24.83 -5.52 6.68
C ALA A 163 -25.44 -5.82 8.06
N PRO A 164 -26.74 -6.08 8.16
CA PRO A 164 -27.37 -6.46 9.43
C PRO A 164 -26.73 -7.78 9.95
N LYS A 165 -26.35 -7.78 11.23
CA LYS A 165 -25.80 -8.93 11.94
C LYS A 165 -26.89 -9.92 12.31
#